data_33030673f45f2199d7c2e27d19cedfb5
#
_entry.id   33030673f45f2199d7c2e27d19cedfb5
#
_cell.length_a   1.000
_cell.length_b   1.000
_cell.length_c   1.000
_cell.angle_alpha   90.00
_cell.angle_beta   90.00
_cell.angle_gamma   90.00
#
_symmetry.space_group_name_H-M   'P 1'
#
loop_
_entity.id
_entity.type
_entity.pdbx_description
1 polymer ?
#
loop_
_entity_poly.entity_id
_entity_poly.type
_entity_poly.pdbx_seq_one_letter_code
_entity_poly.pdbx_strand_id
1 'polypeptide(L)'
;RSVSRGLGDVYKRQEFRAAHGLLRLWPVKANFSFFPFAERLGPDVEAALGSIENFYLGENYGDEVAHWLKIDPVETRGVLILPLRSHTGTVFGMICLCDADEKKFTRGTSPNYLKMAAKVAETALTPLIN
;
A
#
# COMPACT_ATOMS: atom_id res chain seq x y z
N ARG A 1 -8.99 9.19 12.46
CA ARG A 1 -7.90 9.01 13.41
C ARG A 1 -7.50 7.55 13.61
N SER A 2 -8.44 6.70 13.83
CA SER A 2 -8.18 5.29 14.11
C SER A 2 -7.47 4.58 12.95
N VAL A 3 -7.83 4.89 11.71
CA VAL A 3 -7.19 4.30 10.52
C VAL A 3 -5.71 4.65 10.48
N SER A 4 -5.40 5.93 10.58
CA SER A 4 -4.03 6.42 10.54
C SER A 4 -3.21 5.86 11.71
N ARG A 5 -3.81 5.79 12.89
CA ARG A 5 -3.14 5.27 14.07
C ARG A 5 -2.87 3.78 13.97
N GLY A 6 -3.83 3.00 13.45
CA GLY A 6 -3.65 1.57 13.27
C GLY A 6 -2.51 1.25 12.32
N LEU A 7 -2.44 1.97 11.21
CA LEU A 7 -1.35 1.80 10.25
C LEU A 7 -0.01 2.21 10.86
N GLY A 8 0.02 3.27 11.66
CA GLY A 8 1.21 3.71 12.36
C GLY A 8 1.73 2.69 13.34
N ASP A 9 0.82 2.02 14.06
CA ASP A 9 1.20 0.99 15.02
C ASP A 9 1.82 -0.23 14.33
N VAL A 10 1.24 -0.67 13.22
CA VAL A 10 1.78 -1.77 12.41
C VAL A 10 3.17 -1.40 11.91
N TYR A 11 3.30 -0.20 11.40
CA TYR A 11 4.56 0.33 10.89
C TYR A 11 5.65 0.31 11.97
N LYS A 12 5.31 0.81 13.16
CA LYS A 12 6.27 0.88 14.27
C LYS A 12 6.70 -0.50 14.77
N ARG A 13 5.78 -1.44 14.82
CA ARG A 13 6.08 -2.78 15.31
C ARG A 13 7.08 -3.52 14.45
N GLN A 14 7.04 -3.30 13.14
CA GLN A 14 8.01 -3.88 12.21
C GLN A 14 9.28 -3.06 12.10
N GLU A 15 9.29 -1.88 12.73
CA GLU A 15 10.40 -0.94 12.62
C GLU A 15 10.71 -0.57 11.17
N PHE A 16 9.71 -0.64 10.29
CA PHE A 16 9.85 -0.14 8.94
C PHE A 16 9.95 1.36 8.99
N ARG A 17 11.02 1.90 8.44
CA ARG A 17 11.20 3.34 8.33
C ARG A 17 11.35 3.68 6.86
N ALA A 18 10.25 3.58 6.16
CA ALA A 18 10.22 3.92 4.75
C ALA A 18 10.28 5.44 4.58
N ALA A 19 10.98 5.88 3.54
CA ALA A 19 11.06 7.31 3.23
C ALA A 19 9.72 7.86 2.76
N HIS A 20 8.93 7.05 2.06
CA HIS A 20 7.65 7.48 1.48
C HIS A 20 6.61 6.39 1.61
N GLY A 21 5.35 6.82 1.72
CA GLY A 21 4.21 5.93 1.76
C GLY A 21 3.07 6.43 0.90
N LEU A 22 2.26 5.51 0.41
CA LEU A 22 1.13 5.81 -0.46
C LEU A 22 -0.02 4.89 -0.09
N LEU A 23 -1.22 5.46 0.04
CA LEU A 23 -2.46 4.73 0.22
C LEU A 23 -3.43 5.11 -0.88
N ARG A 24 -4.04 4.12 -1.51
CA ARG A 24 -5.12 4.34 -2.48
C ARG A 24 -6.25 3.36 -2.21
N LEU A 25 -7.47 3.84 -2.31
CA LEU A 25 -8.70 3.05 -2.12
C LEU A 25 -9.65 3.30 -3.28
N TRP A 26 -10.39 2.29 -3.69
CA TRP A 26 -11.39 2.40 -4.75
C TRP A 26 -12.45 1.31 -4.66
N PRO A 27 -13.74 1.62 -4.87
CA PRO A 27 -14.30 2.95 -4.87
C PRO A 27 -14.53 3.43 -3.43
N VAL A 28 -14.31 4.70 -3.20
CA VAL A 28 -14.57 5.29 -1.88
C VAL A 28 -15.98 5.85 -1.81
N LYS A 29 -16.51 5.98 -0.60
CA LYS A 29 -17.78 6.66 -0.37
C LYS A 29 -17.64 8.13 -0.72
N ALA A 30 -18.76 8.74 -1.18
CA ALA A 30 -18.75 10.11 -1.69
C ALA A 30 -18.15 11.12 -0.70
N ASN A 31 -18.44 10.95 0.58
CA ASN A 31 -17.95 11.89 1.60
C ASN A 31 -16.43 11.79 1.84
N PHE A 32 -15.77 10.78 1.27
CA PHE A 32 -14.32 10.63 1.37
C PHE A 32 -13.60 10.92 0.05
N SER A 33 -14.30 11.30 -1.00
CA SER A 33 -13.75 11.44 -2.35
C SER A 33 -12.72 12.57 -2.49
N PHE A 34 -12.68 13.49 -1.54
CA PHE A 34 -11.73 14.61 -1.56
C PHE A 34 -10.36 14.28 -1.00
N PHE A 35 -10.21 13.14 -0.35
CA PHE A 35 -8.95 12.78 0.28
C PHE A 35 -7.95 12.21 -0.75
N PRO A 36 -6.64 12.41 -0.54
CA PRO A 36 -5.64 11.90 -1.48
C PRO A 36 -5.72 10.40 -1.72
N PHE A 37 -6.13 9.62 -0.72
CA PHE A 37 -6.24 8.17 -0.89
C PHE A 37 -7.33 7.75 -1.88
N ALA A 38 -8.24 8.67 -2.25
CA ALA A 38 -9.31 8.39 -3.21
C ALA A 38 -8.89 8.62 -4.66
N GLU A 39 -7.69 9.17 -4.90
CA GLU A 39 -7.20 9.40 -6.24
C GLU A 39 -6.97 8.07 -6.95
N ARG A 40 -7.57 7.93 -8.15
CA ARG A 40 -7.48 6.67 -8.89
C ARG A 40 -6.15 6.56 -9.62
N LEU A 41 -5.59 5.37 -9.63
CA LEU A 41 -4.34 5.09 -10.31
C LEU A 41 -4.56 4.72 -11.78
N GLY A 42 -5.77 4.38 -12.15
CA GLY A 42 -6.13 3.96 -13.50
C GLY A 42 -6.45 2.47 -13.57
N PRO A 43 -7.31 2.07 -14.54
CA PRO A 43 -7.79 0.70 -14.60
C PRO A 43 -6.69 -0.33 -14.84
N ASP A 44 -5.67 0.00 -15.63
CA ASP A 44 -4.57 -0.94 -15.90
C ASP A 44 -3.75 -1.23 -14.66
N VAL A 45 -3.44 -0.19 -13.88
CA VAL A 45 -2.68 -0.33 -12.64
C VAL A 45 -3.50 -1.10 -11.62
N GLU A 46 -4.77 -0.77 -11.48
CA GLU A 46 -5.65 -1.43 -10.52
C GLU A 46 -5.83 -2.90 -10.85
N ALA A 47 -5.92 -3.24 -12.14
CA ALA A 47 -5.98 -4.64 -12.58
C ALA A 47 -4.68 -5.38 -12.29
N ALA A 48 -3.54 -4.73 -12.53
CA ALA A 48 -2.24 -5.32 -12.24
C ALA A 48 -2.08 -5.60 -10.75
N LEU A 49 -2.56 -4.71 -9.88
CA LEU A 49 -2.55 -4.93 -8.44
C LEU A 49 -3.40 -6.13 -8.05
N GLY A 50 -4.48 -6.38 -8.77
CA GLY A 50 -5.33 -7.55 -8.54
C GLY A 50 -4.62 -8.88 -8.77
N SER A 51 -3.56 -8.90 -9.58
CA SER A 51 -2.79 -10.10 -9.85
C SER A 51 -1.74 -10.42 -8.79
N ILE A 52 -1.47 -9.50 -7.87
CA ILE A 52 -0.54 -9.72 -6.76
C ILE A 52 -1.27 -10.53 -5.70
N GLU A 53 -0.80 -11.75 -5.44
CA GLU A 53 -1.52 -12.66 -4.53
C GLU A 53 -1.56 -12.18 -3.09
N ASN A 54 -0.40 -11.87 -2.50
CA ASN A 54 -0.31 -11.47 -1.10
C ASN A 54 0.31 -10.08 -0.95
N PHE A 55 1.52 -9.93 -1.46
CA PHE A 55 2.26 -8.66 -1.41
C PHE A 55 3.37 -8.70 -2.45
N TYR A 56 3.92 -7.54 -2.75
CA TYR A 56 5.06 -7.41 -3.65
C TYR A 56 6.22 -6.77 -2.89
N LEU A 57 7.40 -7.35 -3.03
CA LEU A 57 8.66 -6.80 -2.53
C LEU A 57 9.65 -6.77 -3.68
N GLY A 58 10.29 -5.64 -3.92
CA GLY A 58 11.33 -5.59 -4.93
C GLY A 58 11.47 -4.23 -5.60
N GLU A 59 11.97 -4.24 -6.82
CA GLU A 59 12.32 -3.05 -7.59
C GLU A 59 11.46 -2.84 -8.83
N ASN A 60 10.68 -3.85 -9.25
CA ASN A 60 10.01 -3.83 -10.55
C ASN A 60 9.00 -2.69 -10.73
N TYR A 61 8.42 -2.19 -9.63
CA TYR A 61 7.43 -1.11 -9.69
C TYR A 61 7.99 0.25 -9.29
N GLY A 62 9.32 0.37 -9.18
CA GLY A 62 9.93 1.61 -8.71
C GLY A 62 9.57 2.83 -9.55
N ASP A 63 9.60 2.69 -10.87
CA ASP A 63 9.30 3.80 -11.76
C ASP A 63 7.83 4.23 -11.66
N GLU A 64 6.92 3.27 -11.60
CA GLU A 64 5.50 3.54 -11.45
C GLU A 64 5.21 4.24 -10.13
N VAL A 65 5.80 3.74 -9.04
CA VAL A 65 5.62 4.32 -7.71
C VAL A 65 6.18 5.74 -7.66
N ALA A 66 7.35 5.97 -8.27
CA ALA A 66 7.92 7.31 -8.36
C ALA A 66 6.99 8.28 -9.09
N HIS A 67 6.36 7.80 -10.15
CA HIS A 67 5.39 8.59 -10.90
C HIS A 67 4.16 8.93 -10.03
N TRP A 68 3.64 7.94 -9.31
CA TRP A 68 2.47 8.16 -8.45
C TRP A 68 2.76 9.16 -7.33
N LEU A 69 3.96 9.10 -6.77
CA LEU A 69 4.37 9.99 -5.68
C LEU A 69 4.96 11.30 -6.15
N LYS A 70 5.28 11.42 -7.45
CA LYS A 70 5.92 12.59 -8.05
C LYS A 70 7.27 12.88 -7.40
N ILE A 71 8.08 11.83 -7.24
CA ILE A 71 9.43 11.92 -6.68
C ILE A 71 10.42 11.26 -7.64
N ASP A 72 11.72 11.43 -7.34
CA ASP A 72 12.79 10.86 -8.15
C ASP A 72 12.80 9.34 -8.02
N PRO A 73 12.93 8.59 -9.14
CA PRO A 73 12.99 7.12 -9.07
C PRO A 73 14.12 6.57 -8.20
N VAL A 74 15.15 7.34 -7.92
CA VAL A 74 16.22 6.91 -7.01
C VAL A 74 15.68 6.64 -5.59
N GLU A 75 14.57 7.26 -5.22
CA GLU A 75 13.96 7.08 -3.91
C GLU A 75 12.96 5.94 -3.86
N THR A 76 12.73 5.24 -4.98
CA THR A 76 11.80 4.13 -5.07
C THR A 76 12.46 2.84 -5.50
N ARG A 77 13.72 2.66 -5.17
CA ARG A 77 14.46 1.44 -5.50
C ARG A 77 13.95 0.24 -4.73
N GLY A 78 13.57 0.44 -3.47
CA GLY A 78 12.93 -0.59 -2.67
C GLY A 78 11.44 -0.27 -2.56
N VAL A 79 10.59 -1.23 -2.90
CA VAL A 79 9.14 -1.07 -2.92
C VAL A 79 8.48 -2.24 -2.21
N LEU A 80 7.53 -1.91 -1.35
CA LEU A 80 6.60 -2.87 -0.74
C LEU A 80 5.20 -2.46 -1.12
N ILE A 81 4.46 -3.36 -1.76
CA ILE A 81 3.06 -3.15 -2.12
C ILE A 81 2.20 -4.19 -1.42
N LEU A 82 1.22 -3.73 -0.67
CA LEU A 82 0.22 -4.58 -0.02
C LEU A 82 -1.14 -4.30 -0.66
N PRO A 83 -1.61 -5.18 -1.55
CA PRO A 83 -2.99 -5.06 -2.03
C PRO A 83 -3.95 -5.29 -0.88
N LEU A 84 -5.04 -4.53 -0.86
CA LEU A 84 -6.08 -4.64 0.15
C LEU A 84 -7.29 -5.33 -0.46
N ARG A 85 -7.71 -6.44 0.14
CA ARG A 85 -8.83 -7.24 -0.40
C ARG A 85 -10.00 -7.26 0.56
N SER A 86 -11.19 -7.24 -0.01
CA SER A 86 -12.42 -7.47 0.75
C SER A 86 -12.50 -8.94 1.14
N HIS A 87 -13.47 -9.26 1.97
CA HIS A 87 -13.71 -10.67 2.37
C HIS A 87 -14.11 -11.55 1.17
N THR A 88 -14.52 -10.95 0.05
CA THR A 88 -14.79 -11.69 -1.20
C THR A 88 -13.56 -11.85 -2.07
N GLY A 89 -12.42 -11.31 -1.66
CA GLY A 89 -11.17 -11.41 -2.40
C GLY A 89 -10.94 -10.32 -3.43
N THR A 90 -11.87 -9.38 -3.58
CA THR A 90 -11.73 -8.29 -4.53
C THR A 90 -10.78 -7.22 -3.97
N VAL A 91 -9.83 -6.78 -4.79
CA VAL A 91 -8.90 -5.71 -4.39
C VAL A 91 -9.65 -4.38 -4.39
N PHE A 92 -9.60 -3.69 -3.26
CA PHE A 92 -10.24 -2.37 -3.12
C PHE A 92 -9.24 -1.27 -2.81
N GLY A 93 -7.96 -1.57 -2.84
CA GLY A 93 -6.95 -0.57 -2.57
C GLY A 93 -5.57 -1.17 -2.42
N MET A 94 -4.63 -0.31 -2.06
CA MET A 94 -3.27 -0.75 -1.78
C MET A 94 -2.58 0.19 -0.81
N ILE A 95 -1.62 -0.36 -0.08
CA ILE A 95 -0.63 0.41 0.67
C ILE A 95 0.71 0.17 -0.01
N CYS A 96 1.43 1.25 -0.29
CA CYS A 96 2.75 1.17 -0.89
C CYS A 96 3.74 1.92 -0.02
N LEU A 97 4.85 1.30 0.31
CA LEU A 97 5.99 1.94 0.97
C LEU A 97 7.18 1.86 0.05
N CYS A 98 8.02 2.89 0.03
CA CYS A 98 9.22 2.87 -0.78
C CYS A 98 10.38 3.57 -0.10
N ASP A 99 11.58 3.23 -0.55
CA ASP A 99 12.81 3.76 0.01
C ASP A 99 13.92 3.70 -1.05
N ALA A 100 14.94 4.52 -0.89
CA ALA A 100 16.10 4.48 -1.78
C ALA A 100 16.92 3.22 -1.62
N ASP A 101 16.87 2.57 -0.46
CA ASP A 101 17.53 1.30 -0.21
C ASP A 101 16.71 0.17 -0.82
N GLU A 102 17.22 -0.44 -1.88
CA GLU A 102 16.51 -1.51 -2.61
C GLU A 102 16.25 -2.75 -1.77
N LYS A 103 16.95 -2.92 -0.66
CA LYS A 103 16.78 -4.08 0.22
C LYS A 103 16.06 -3.73 1.52
N LYS A 104 15.49 -2.53 1.59
CA LYS A 104 14.85 -2.03 2.81
C LYS A 104 13.81 -2.99 3.36
N PHE A 105 12.95 -3.50 2.49
CA PHE A 105 11.80 -4.29 2.90
C PHE A 105 12.04 -5.79 2.82
N THR A 106 13.12 -6.23 2.19
CA THR A 106 13.43 -7.66 2.07
C THR A 106 14.22 -8.17 3.26
N ARG A 107 14.89 -7.28 3.99
CA ARG A 107 15.69 -7.64 5.16
C ARG A 107 14.80 -7.88 6.37
N GLY A 108 14.80 -9.11 6.89
CA GLY A 108 14.10 -9.42 8.13
C GLY A 108 12.58 -9.30 8.06
N THR A 109 12.00 -9.13 6.87
CA THR A 109 10.56 -9.01 6.73
C THR A 109 9.91 -10.38 6.74
N SER A 110 8.95 -10.57 7.66
CA SER A 110 8.21 -11.82 7.77
C SER A 110 6.98 -11.79 6.86
N PRO A 111 6.80 -12.79 5.96
CA PRO A 111 5.58 -12.88 5.16
C PRO A 111 4.30 -12.93 6.01
N ASN A 112 4.34 -13.65 7.13
CA ASN A 112 3.17 -13.74 8.02
C ASN A 112 2.81 -12.38 8.61
N TYR A 113 3.82 -11.58 8.93
CA TYR A 113 3.58 -10.24 9.46
C TYR A 113 2.96 -9.34 8.40
N LEU A 114 3.43 -9.41 7.17
CA LEU A 114 2.87 -8.61 6.07
C LEU A 114 1.40 -8.98 5.81
N LYS A 115 1.09 -10.27 5.87
CA LYS A 115 -0.30 -10.73 5.72
C LYS A 115 -1.18 -10.20 6.85
N MET A 116 -0.67 -10.21 8.07
CA MET A 116 -1.40 -9.67 9.22
C MET A 116 -1.59 -8.17 9.10
N ALA A 117 -0.56 -7.45 8.66
CA ALA A 117 -0.64 -6.01 8.45
C ALA A 117 -1.69 -5.66 7.40
N ALA A 118 -1.72 -6.40 6.30
CA ALA A 118 -2.73 -6.21 5.27
C ALA A 118 -4.14 -6.44 5.83
N LYS A 119 -4.31 -7.49 6.63
CA LYS A 119 -5.62 -7.80 7.21
C LYS A 119 -6.09 -6.72 8.18
N VAL A 120 -5.20 -6.19 9.00
CA VAL A 120 -5.52 -5.08 9.90
C VAL A 120 -5.96 -3.86 9.09
N ALA A 121 -5.21 -3.54 8.04
CA ALA A 121 -5.54 -2.40 7.19
C ALA A 121 -6.87 -2.61 6.46
N GLU A 122 -7.12 -3.80 5.94
CA GLU A 122 -8.39 -4.14 5.27
C GLU A 122 -9.57 -3.91 6.20
N THR A 123 -9.47 -4.38 7.42
CA THR A 123 -10.52 -4.22 8.42
C THR A 123 -10.75 -2.74 8.75
N ALA A 124 -9.66 -2.00 8.95
CA ALA A 124 -9.75 -0.59 9.34
C ALA A 124 -10.28 0.29 8.20
N LEU A 125 -10.01 -0.07 6.95
CA LEU A 125 -10.32 0.78 5.79
C LEU A 125 -11.65 0.44 5.11
N THR A 126 -12.20 -0.74 5.38
CA THR A 126 -13.48 -1.16 4.81
C THR A 126 -14.60 -0.11 4.96
N PRO A 127 -14.75 0.58 6.12
CA PRO A 127 -15.80 1.59 6.24
C PRO A 127 -15.69 2.78 5.29
N LEU A 128 -14.54 2.98 4.66
CA LEU A 128 -14.31 4.12 3.76
C LEU A 128 -14.75 3.84 2.33
N ILE A 129 -14.98 2.59 1.97
CA ILE A 129 -15.31 2.20 0.60
C ILE A 129 -16.79 1.87 0.45
N ASN A 130 -17.26 1.93 -0.79
CA ASN A 130 -18.63 1.56 -1.13
C ASN A 130 -18.84 0.04 -1.10
#